data_a00d351cf04a0cd5b94ccde57e1cbab8
#
_entry.id   a00d351cf04a0cd5b94ccde57e1cbab8
#
_cell.length_a   1.000
_cell.length_b   1.000
_cell.length_c   1.000
_cell.angle_alpha   90.00
_cell.angle_beta   90.00
_cell.angle_gamma   90.00
#
_symmetry.space_group_name_H-M   'P 1'
#
loop_
_entity.id
_entity.type
_entity.pdbx_description
1 polymer ?
#
loop_
_entity_poly.entity_id
_entity_poly.type
_entity_poly.pdbx_seq_one_letter_code
_entity_poly.pdbx_strand_id
1 'polypeptide(L)'
;MTDKDLRKISSIVVDGVEQAPSRSMLRAVGFEDGDFKKPQIGIASTWSMVTPCNMHINKLAEDVNKGADDAGGKGIIYNVLTISDGISMGTEGMKYSLVSREVIADSVETVSGCMGHDGIITIGGCDKNMPGLLMGMARLNRPSIFIYGGTIQPGPNHTNIISVFEAVGGHAAGTVSDIELKNIEETAIPGPGSCGGMYTANTMASAIEAMGMSLPNSSAQDAISREKVEDCLSAGEAIMHLLEHDIKPVSYTHLRAPRDQRGSRMPSSA
;
A
#
# COMPACT_ATOMS: atom_id res chain seq x y z
N MET A 1 21.46 -12.22 23.61
CA MET A 1 20.29 -11.44 23.12
C MET A 1 19.08 -12.04 23.81
N THR A 2 18.35 -11.28 24.61
CA THR A 2 17.12 -11.76 25.24
C THR A 2 16.11 -12.07 24.14
N ASP A 3 15.56 -13.28 24.16
CA ASP A 3 14.54 -13.76 23.23
C ASP A 3 13.28 -12.88 23.40
N LYS A 4 13.25 -11.77 22.68
CA LYS A 4 12.15 -10.81 22.77
C LYS A 4 10.98 -11.38 22.03
N ASP A 5 9.92 -11.76 22.72
CA ASP A 5 8.70 -12.24 22.07
C ASP A 5 8.11 -11.13 21.18
N LEU A 6 8.22 -11.31 19.86
CA LEU A 6 7.70 -10.38 18.86
C LEU A 6 6.19 -10.59 18.60
N ARG A 7 5.59 -11.65 19.16
CA ARG A 7 4.19 -12.04 19.02
C ARG A 7 3.29 -11.37 20.06
N LYS A 8 3.50 -10.08 20.32
CA LYS A 8 2.80 -9.35 21.39
C LYS A 8 1.28 -9.39 21.26
N ILE A 9 0.76 -9.57 20.05
CA ILE A 9 -0.66 -9.55 19.73
C ILE A 9 -1.10 -10.91 19.23
N SER A 10 -0.40 -11.48 18.25
CA SER A 10 -0.79 -12.77 17.67
C SER A 10 -0.78 -13.92 18.67
N SER A 11 0.05 -13.87 19.71
CA SER A 11 0.03 -14.86 20.80
C SER A 11 -1.35 -15.02 21.44
N ILE A 12 -2.11 -13.92 21.54
CA ILE A 12 -3.46 -13.91 22.14
C ILE A 12 -4.44 -14.80 21.32
N VAL A 13 -4.25 -14.84 20.00
CA VAL A 13 -5.16 -15.57 19.09
C VAL A 13 -4.70 -16.99 18.76
N VAL A 14 -3.45 -17.38 19.09
CA VAL A 14 -2.91 -18.70 18.73
C VAL A 14 -2.35 -19.52 19.88
N ASP A 15 -2.00 -18.92 21.02
CA ASP A 15 -1.40 -19.65 22.15
C ASP A 15 -2.48 -20.22 23.10
N GLY A 16 -2.12 -21.28 23.83
CA GLY A 16 -3.01 -21.95 24.78
C GLY A 16 -3.94 -22.99 24.16
N VAL A 17 -4.53 -23.81 25.01
CA VAL A 17 -5.46 -24.88 24.59
C VAL A 17 -6.75 -24.28 24.05
N GLU A 18 -7.22 -23.20 24.60
CA GLU A 18 -8.42 -22.47 24.24
C GLU A 18 -8.39 -21.97 22.78
N GLN A 19 -7.19 -21.74 22.24
CA GLN A 19 -6.98 -21.27 20.87
C GLN A 19 -6.83 -22.43 19.85
N ALA A 20 -7.09 -23.68 20.23
CA ALA A 20 -7.08 -24.78 19.28
C ALA A 20 -8.05 -24.60 18.11
N PRO A 21 -9.28 -24.05 18.28
CA PRO A 21 -10.16 -23.74 17.14
C PRO A 21 -9.55 -22.71 16.18
N SER A 22 -8.93 -21.65 16.71
CA SER A 22 -8.24 -20.64 15.90
C SER A 22 -7.10 -21.26 15.08
N ARG A 23 -6.24 -22.04 15.72
CA ARG A 23 -5.16 -22.73 15.02
C ARG A 23 -5.68 -23.72 13.96
N SER A 24 -6.79 -24.39 14.23
CA SER A 24 -7.40 -25.28 13.23
C SER A 24 -7.83 -24.56 11.97
N MET A 25 -8.45 -23.37 12.11
CA MET A 25 -8.79 -22.51 10.97
C MET A 25 -7.56 -21.98 10.23
N LEU A 26 -6.54 -21.57 10.97
CA LEU A 26 -5.29 -21.08 10.37
C LEU A 26 -4.55 -22.20 9.62
N ARG A 27 -4.60 -23.46 10.09
CA ARG A 27 -4.07 -24.60 9.35
C ARG A 27 -4.76 -24.80 7.99
N ALA A 28 -6.07 -24.54 7.91
CA ALA A 28 -6.81 -24.65 6.66
C ALA A 28 -6.36 -23.62 5.61
N VAL A 29 -5.75 -22.50 6.03
CA VAL A 29 -5.17 -21.48 5.15
C VAL A 29 -3.63 -21.62 5.03
N GLY A 30 -3.06 -22.76 5.45
CA GLY A 30 -1.67 -23.11 5.19
C GLY A 30 -0.68 -22.86 6.31
N PHE A 31 -1.15 -22.68 7.56
CA PHE A 31 -0.24 -22.61 8.71
C PHE A 31 0.26 -23.98 9.14
N GLU A 32 1.54 -24.06 9.42
CA GLU A 32 2.21 -25.23 10.02
C GLU A 32 2.56 -24.97 11.50
N ASP A 33 3.03 -26.01 12.21
CA ASP A 33 3.36 -25.90 13.65
C ASP A 33 4.39 -24.81 13.95
N GLY A 34 5.37 -24.62 13.05
CA GLY A 34 6.40 -23.61 13.16
C GLY A 34 5.87 -22.18 13.04
N ASP A 35 4.79 -21.99 12.27
CA ASP A 35 4.24 -20.66 11.98
C ASP A 35 3.57 -20.03 13.18
N PHE A 36 3.00 -20.85 14.09
CA PHE A 36 2.40 -20.35 15.34
C PHE A 36 3.42 -19.74 16.31
N LYS A 37 4.71 -19.94 16.06
CA LYS A 37 5.81 -19.37 16.85
C LYS A 37 6.40 -18.09 16.26
N LYS A 38 5.95 -17.72 15.08
CA LYS A 38 6.39 -16.51 14.35
C LYS A 38 5.43 -15.34 14.58
N PRO A 39 5.91 -14.09 14.56
CA PRO A 39 5.01 -12.94 14.52
C PRO A 39 4.19 -12.96 13.23
N GLN A 40 2.90 -12.62 13.33
CA GLN A 40 1.99 -12.61 12.19
C GLN A 40 1.99 -11.23 11.55
N ILE A 41 2.28 -11.19 10.25
CA ILE A 41 2.39 -9.98 9.45
C ILE A 41 1.19 -9.89 8.50
N GLY A 42 0.30 -8.96 8.76
CA GLY A 42 -0.83 -8.69 7.87
C GLY A 42 -0.36 -7.94 6.61
N ILE A 43 -0.66 -8.46 5.43
CA ILE A 43 -0.32 -7.84 4.15
C ILE A 43 -1.62 -7.36 3.50
N ALA A 44 -1.89 -6.06 3.64
CA ALA A 44 -3.09 -5.42 3.09
C ALA A 44 -2.85 -5.08 1.61
N SER A 45 -3.43 -5.87 0.73
CA SER A 45 -3.34 -5.74 -0.72
C SER A 45 -4.52 -4.96 -1.27
N THR A 46 -4.26 -3.93 -2.06
CA THR A 46 -5.31 -3.23 -2.83
C THR A 46 -5.46 -3.78 -4.25
N TRP A 47 -5.09 -5.03 -4.47
CA TRP A 47 -5.28 -5.67 -5.77
C TRP A 47 -6.73 -5.58 -6.25
N SER A 48 -6.88 -5.20 -7.51
CA SER A 48 -8.18 -5.20 -8.18
C SER A 48 -7.99 -5.05 -9.69
N MET A 49 -8.92 -5.60 -10.47
CA MET A 49 -8.98 -5.39 -11.91
C MET A 49 -9.75 -4.13 -12.33
N VAL A 50 -10.25 -3.34 -11.37
CA VAL A 50 -11.03 -2.11 -11.69
C VAL A 50 -10.15 -0.95 -12.15
N THR A 51 -8.82 -1.04 -11.99
CA THR A 51 -7.89 0.03 -12.39
C THR A 51 -6.50 -0.53 -12.70
N PRO A 52 -5.81 0.00 -13.72
CA PRO A 52 -4.44 -0.40 -14.05
C PRO A 52 -3.46 -0.16 -12.89
N CYS A 53 -3.72 0.83 -12.03
CA CYS A 53 -2.90 1.11 -10.86
C CYS A 53 -2.75 -0.08 -9.91
N ASN A 54 -3.73 -0.98 -9.88
CA ASN A 54 -3.83 -2.04 -8.88
C ASN A 54 -3.83 -3.47 -9.45
N MET A 55 -3.90 -3.63 -10.78
CA MET A 55 -4.08 -4.94 -11.41
C MET A 55 -2.92 -5.93 -11.21
N HIS A 56 -1.73 -5.45 -10.83
CA HIS A 56 -0.52 -6.25 -10.60
C HIS A 56 -0.20 -6.45 -9.11
N ILE A 57 -0.89 -5.76 -8.21
CA ILE A 57 -0.57 -5.74 -6.77
C ILE A 57 -0.68 -7.13 -6.12
N ASN A 58 -1.47 -8.05 -6.67
CA ASN A 58 -1.48 -9.44 -6.19
C ASN A 58 -0.10 -10.09 -6.27
N LYS A 59 0.66 -9.87 -7.36
CA LYS A 59 2.02 -10.40 -7.51
C LYS A 59 2.99 -9.75 -6.51
N LEU A 60 2.89 -8.44 -6.35
CA LEU A 60 3.69 -7.74 -5.34
C LEU A 60 3.36 -8.23 -3.92
N ALA A 61 2.10 -8.55 -3.63
CA ALA A 61 1.72 -9.11 -2.34
C ALA A 61 2.32 -10.51 -2.09
N GLU A 62 2.45 -11.33 -3.12
CA GLU A 62 3.14 -12.62 -3.05
C GLU A 62 4.64 -12.43 -2.76
N ASP A 63 5.30 -11.47 -3.40
CA ASP A 63 6.71 -11.14 -3.15
C ASP A 63 6.91 -10.60 -1.73
N VAL A 64 6.04 -9.72 -1.26
CA VAL A 64 6.03 -9.22 0.12
C VAL A 64 5.83 -10.34 1.12
N ASN A 65 4.89 -11.26 0.83
CA ASN A 65 4.64 -12.43 1.68
C ASN A 65 5.89 -13.30 1.81
N LYS A 66 6.54 -13.57 0.67
CA LYS A 66 7.79 -14.31 0.66
C LYS A 66 8.87 -13.60 1.47
N GLY A 67 9.04 -12.29 1.31
CA GLY A 67 9.99 -11.48 2.08
C GLY A 67 9.73 -11.55 3.58
N ALA A 68 8.46 -11.49 4.01
CA ALA A 68 8.08 -11.60 5.41
C ALA A 68 8.38 -12.99 5.99
N ASP A 69 8.08 -14.06 5.24
CA ASP A 69 8.36 -15.44 5.64
C ASP A 69 9.87 -15.72 5.71
N ASP A 70 10.65 -15.25 4.73
CA ASP A 70 12.10 -15.39 4.68
C ASP A 70 12.78 -14.64 5.84
N ALA A 71 12.22 -13.51 6.28
CA ALA A 71 12.72 -12.73 7.42
C ALA A 71 12.30 -13.28 8.79
N GLY A 72 11.57 -14.40 8.84
CA GLY A 72 11.19 -15.07 10.09
C GLY A 72 9.81 -14.66 10.65
N GLY A 73 9.04 -13.89 9.92
CA GLY A 73 7.62 -13.65 10.18
C GLY A 73 6.73 -14.75 9.60
N LYS A 74 5.42 -14.56 9.72
CA LYS A 74 4.42 -15.31 8.95
C LYS A 74 3.51 -14.31 8.25
N GLY A 75 3.66 -14.18 6.94
CA GLY A 75 2.84 -13.29 6.13
C GLY A 75 1.43 -13.83 5.90
N ILE A 76 0.45 -12.93 5.92
CA ILE A 76 -0.98 -13.24 5.72
C ILE A 76 -1.55 -12.17 4.80
N ILE A 77 -1.78 -12.53 3.54
CA ILE A 77 -2.35 -11.63 2.55
C ILE A 77 -3.85 -11.53 2.73
N TYR A 78 -4.36 -10.30 2.73
CA TYR A 78 -5.79 -10.02 2.63
C TYR A 78 -6.03 -8.81 1.71
N ASN A 79 -7.22 -8.75 1.09
CA ASN A 79 -7.54 -7.65 0.19
C ASN A 79 -8.36 -6.57 0.89
N VAL A 80 -8.09 -5.34 0.51
CA VAL A 80 -8.88 -4.16 0.85
C VAL A 80 -9.44 -3.52 -0.41
N LEU A 81 -10.49 -2.70 -0.24
CA LEU A 81 -11.14 -1.99 -1.32
C LEU A 81 -10.16 -1.11 -2.13
N THR A 82 -10.39 -1.01 -3.43
CA THR A 82 -9.86 0.07 -4.27
C THR A 82 -10.92 0.53 -5.28
N ILE A 83 -10.82 1.78 -5.68
CA ILE A 83 -11.56 2.39 -6.79
C ILE A 83 -10.59 3.22 -7.63
N SER A 84 -11.03 3.64 -8.81
CA SER A 84 -10.34 4.65 -9.62
C SER A 84 -11.27 5.83 -9.87
N ASP A 85 -10.95 6.98 -9.29
CA ASP A 85 -11.66 8.22 -9.57
C ASP A 85 -11.32 8.79 -10.96
N GLY A 86 -10.19 8.43 -11.55
CA GLY A 86 -9.90 8.72 -12.95
C GLY A 86 -10.91 8.08 -13.94
N ILE A 87 -11.40 6.87 -13.64
CA ILE A 87 -12.41 6.17 -14.45
C ILE A 87 -13.81 6.78 -14.22
N SER A 88 -14.12 7.20 -12.99
CA SER A 88 -15.42 7.79 -12.64
C SER A 88 -15.50 9.30 -12.83
N MET A 89 -14.41 9.94 -13.30
CA MET A 89 -14.32 11.39 -13.47
C MET A 89 -15.47 11.94 -14.32
N GLY A 90 -16.12 13.01 -13.85
CA GLY A 90 -17.26 13.62 -14.52
C GLY A 90 -18.60 12.88 -14.38
N THR A 91 -18.65 11.78 -13.62
CA THR A 91 -19.87 11.00 -13.37
C THR A 91 -20.31 11.07 -11.91
N GLU A 92 -21.51 10.55 -11.61
CA GLU A 92 -22.01 10.39 -10.24
C GLU A 92 -21.07 9.49 -9.37
N GLY A 93 -20.31 8.59 -10.01
CA GLY A 93 -19.31 7.73 -9.34
C GLY A 93 -18.23 8.51 -8.60
N MET A 94 -17.94 9.76 -9.00
CA MET A 94 -16.96 10.61 -8.31
C MET A 94 -17.31 10.91 -6.84
N LYS A 95 -18.59 10.82 -6.47
CA LYS A 95 -19.05 11.04 -5.08
C LYS A 95 -18.48 9.98 -4.11
N TYR A 96 -18.10 8.81 -4.61
CA TYR A 96 -17.50 7.74 -3.82
C TYR A 96 -15.98 7.92 -3.62
N SER A 97 -15.34 8.82 -4.35
CA SER A 97 -13.88 8.97 -4.35
C SER A 97 -13.31 9.21 -2.95
N LEU A 98 -13.71 10.29 -2.28
CA LEU A 98 -13.17 10.63 -0.97
C LEU A 98 -13.60 9.64 0.13
N VAL A 99 -14.84 9.16 0.07
CA VAL A 99 -15.38 8.19 1.03
C VAL A 99 -14.59 6.89 1.03
N SER A 100 -14.06 6.48 -0.12
CA SER A 100 -13.29 5.23 -0.22
C SER A 100 -12.07 5.19 0.70
N ARG A 101 -11.46 6.33 1.04
CA ARG A 101 -10.33 6.39 1.97
C ARG A 101 -10.69 5.87 3.36
N GLU A 102 -11.86 6.30 3.86
CA GLU A 102 -12.36 5.85 5.17
C GLU A 102 -12.66 4.35 5.16
N VAL A 103 -13.34 3.87 4.12
CA VAL A 103 -13.66 2.44 3.99
C VAL A 103 -12.40 1.58 3.91
N ILE A 104 -11.36 2.05 3.21
CA ILE A 104 -10.06 1.37 3.13
C ILE A 104 -9.39 1.35 4.52
N ALA A 105 -9.35 2.49 5.21
CA ALA A 105 -8.79 2.58 6.56
C ALA A 105 -9.53 1.66 7.54
N ASP A 106 -10.86 1.67 7.52
CA ASP A 106 -11.72 0.80 8.32
C ASP A 106 -11.47 -0.69 8.01
N SER A 107 -11.27 -1.03 6.74
CA SER A 107 -10.95 -2.40 6.32
C SER A 107 -9.61 -2.88 6.88
N VAL A 108 -8.56 -2.06 6.78
CA VAL A 108 -7.24 -2.38 7.34
C VAL A 108 -7.32 -2.56 8.85
N GLU A 109 -7.97 -1.62 9.53
CA GLU A 109 -8.14 -1.62 10.98
C GLU A 109 -8.94 -2.84 11.43
N THR A 110 -10.06 -3.13 10.77
CA THR A 110 -10.94 -4.25 11.11
C THR A 110 -10.23 -5.59 10.94
N VAL A 111 -9.61 -5.84 9.79
CA VAL A 111 -8.96 -7.14 9.52
C VAL A 111 -7.75 -7.32 10.42
N SER A 112 -6.82 -6.40 10.44
CA SER A 112 -5.60 -6.55 11.24
C SER A 112 -5.87 -6.47 12.73
N GLY A 113 -6.87 -5.72 13.16
CA GLY A 113 -7.34 -5.67 14.54
C GLY A 113 -7.92 -7.00 14.99
N CYS A 114 -8.87 -7.54 14.23
CA CYS A 114 -9.55 -8.79 14.52
C CYS A 114 -8.62 -10.00 14.46
N MET A 115 -7.76 -10.08 13.44
CA MET A 115 -6.86 -11.22 13.25
C MET A 115 -5.62 -11.17 14.17
N GLY A 116 -5.38 -10.08 14.86
CA GLY A 116 -4.27 -9.98 15.81
C GLY A 116 -2.89 -9.91 15.16
N HIS A 117 -2.75 -9.26 14.00
CA HIS A 117 -1.46 -9.11 13.34
C HIS A 117 -0.49 -8.27 14.19
N ASP A 118 0.75 -8.72 14.36
CA ASP A 118 1.79 -8.01 15.12
C ASP A 118 2.37 -6.84 14.34
N GLY A 119 2.55 -7.02 13.04
CA GLY A 119 3.02 -6.01 12.07
C GLY A 119 2.15 -5.97 10.83
N ILE A 120 2.24 -4.88 10.07
CA ILE A 120 1.40 -4.66 8.88
C ILE A 120 2.24 -4.14 7.73
N ILE A 121 2.10 -4.77 6.56
CA ILE A 121 2.61 -4.24 5.31
C ILE A 121 1.40 -3.88 4.44
N THR A 122 1.36 -2.68 3.90
CA THR A 122 0.28 -2.22 3.03
C THR A 122 0.79 -1.94 1.63
N ILE A 123 0.04 -2.34 0.60
CA ILE A 123 0.44 -2.18 -0.79
C ILE A 123 -0.65 -1.40 -1.52
N GLY A 124 -0.29 -0.22 -2.03
CA GLY A 124 -1.23 0.67 -2.71
C GLY A 124 -0.65 1.33 -3.95
N GLY A 125 -1.49 1.60 -4.93
CA GLY A 125 -1.05 2.17 -6.21
C GLY A 125 -2.01 3.23 -6.79
N CYS A 126 -3.13 3.52 -6.16
CA CYS A 126 -4.11 4.46 -6.70
C CYS A 126 -4.41 5.61 -5.73
N ASP A 127 -4.95 6.69 -6.24
CA ASP A 127 -5.16 7.99 -5.59
C ASP A 127 -5.71 7.92 -4.17
N LYS A 128 -6.74 7.11 -3.94
CA LYS A 128 -7.46 7.11 -2.67
C LYS A 128 -7.06 5.94 -1.77
N ASN A 129 -6.55 4.83 -2.35
CA ASN A 129 -6.14 3.72 -1.51
C ASN A 129 -4.84 4.01 -0.73
N MET A 130 -3.92 4.78 -1.30
CA MET A 130 -2.66 5.11 -0.61
C MET A 130 -2.90 5.93 0.67
N PRO A 131 -3.61 7.06 0.65
CA PRO A 131 -3.93 7.76 1.89
C PRO A 131 -4.83 6.94 2.82
N GLY A 132 -5.77 6.14 2.30
CA GLY A 132 -6.61 5.25 3.10
C GLY A 132 -5.81 4.19 3.86
N LEU A 133 -4.84 3.57 3.21
CA LEU A 133 -3.92 2.62 3.83
C LEU A 133 -3.08 3.28 4.94
N LEU A 134 -2.53 4.47 4.66
CA LEU A 134 -1.74 5.22 5.64
C LEU A 134 -2.59 5.60 6.87
N MET A 135 -3.86 5.98 6.66
CA MET A 135 -4.80 6.24 7.76
C MET A 135 -5.02 4.97 8.60
N GLY A 136 -5.22 3.80 7.98
CA GLY A 136 -5.37 2.52 8.66
C GLY A 136 -4.13 2.15 9.49
N MET A 137 -2.94 2.32 8.91
CA MET A 137 -1.66 2.11 9.61
C MET A 137 -1.54 3.02 10.85
N ALA A 138 -1.88 4.29 10.71
CA ALA A 138 -1.82 5.25 11.82
C ALA A 138 -2.85 4.94 12.93
N ARG A 139 -4.07 4.53 12.58
CA ARG A 139 -5.12 4.14 13.54
C ARG A 139 -4.74 2.91 14.35
N LEU A 140 -4.23 1.87 13.68
CA LEU A 140 -3.76 0.65 14.34
C LEU A 140 -2.50 0.89 15.19
N ASN A 141 -1.66 1.81 14.76
CA ASN A 141 -0.40 2.16 15.42
C ASN A 141 0.44 0.93 15.83
N ARG A 142 0.56 -0.02 14.92
CA ARG A 142 1.44 -1.19 15.00
C ARG A 142 2.64 -0.98 14.07
N PRO A 143 3.77 -1.67 14.28
CA PRO A 143 4.86 -1.65 13.31
C PRO A 143 4.33 -1.85 11.89
N SER A 144 4.61 -0.90 11.01
CA SER A 144 3.99 -0.90 9.69
C SER A 144 4.91 -0.30 8.64
N ILE A 145 4.83 -0.83 7.41
CA ILE A 145 5.54 -0.30 6.25
C ILE A 145 4.59 -0.24 5.04
N PHE A 146 4.76 0.78 4.22
CA PHE A 146 3.99 0.97 2.99
C PHE A 146 4.83 0.60 1.78
N ILE A 147 4.23 -0.10 0.82
CA ILE A 147 4.82 -0.40 -0.49
C ILE A 147 4.00 0.34 -1.56
N TYR A 148 4.70 1.16 -2.33
CA TYR A 148 4.12 1.77 -3.52
C TYR A 148 4.03 0.76 -4.66
N GLY A 149 2.86 0.63 -5.28
CA GLY A 149 2.64 -0.28 -6.42
C GLY A 149 3.45 0.06 -7.66
N GLY A 150 4.08 1.25 -7.69
CA GLY A 150 4.94 1.68 -8.78
C GLY A 150 4.22 2.47 -9.88
N THR A 151 5.01 3.23 -10.62
CA THR A 151 4.55 4.10 -11.71
C THR A 151 4.38 3.31 -13.00
N ILE A 152 3.34 3.61 -13.78
CA ILE A 152 3.10 3.00 -15.10
C ILE A 152 4.17 3.39 -16.10
N GLN A 153 4.50 2.50 -17.01
CA GLN A 153 5.32 2.81 -18.19
C GLN A 153 4.61 3.84 -19.09
N PRO A 154 5.34 4.75 -19.72
CA PRO A 154 4.75 5.64 -20.71
C PRO A 154 4.34 4.89 -21.97
N GLY A 155 3.33 5.37 -22.65
CA GLY A 155 3.01 4.95 -24.01
C GLY A 155 4.02 5.48 -25.04
N PRO A 156 3.82 5.19 -26.35
CA PRO A 156 4.65 5.70 -27.43
C PRO A 156 4.78 7.23 -27.36
N ASN A 157 5.97 7.75 -27.66
CA ASN A 157 6.29 9.20 -27.58
C ASN A 157 6.03 9.81 -26.21
N HIS A 158 6.19 9.02 -25.14
CA HIS A 158 5.95 9.44 -23.73
C HIS A 158 4.50 9.83 -23.45
N THR A 159 3.54 9.33 -24.21
CA THR A 159 2.11 9.53 -23.94
C THR A 159 1.69 8.93 -22.59
N ASN A 160 0.70 9.53 -21.98
CA ASN A 160 0.11 9.12 -20.71
C ASN A 160 -1.35 9.57 -20.65
N ILE A 161 -2.00 9.45 -19.49
CA ILE A 161 -3.42 9.82 -19.34
C ILE A 161 -3.71 11.28 -19.69
N ILE A 162 -2.76 12.20 -19.47
CA ILE A 162 -2.95 13.62 -19.85
C ILE A 162 -3.00 13.77 -21.36
N SER A 163 -2.19 13.01 -22.10
CA SER A 163 -2.24 13.00 -23.56
C SER A 163 -3.63 12.61 -24.08
N VAL A 164 -4.33 11.72 -23.37
CA VAL A 164 -5.72 11.36 -23.71
C VAL A 164 -6.68 12.55 -23.45
N PHE A 165 -6.55 13.23 -22.31
CA PHE A 165 -7.37 14.41 -22.02
C PHE A 165 -7.11 15.55 -23.03
N GLU A 166 -5.85 15.79 -23.39
CA GLU A 166 -5.48 16.77 -24.41
C GLU A 166 -6.05 16.41 -25.79
N ALA A 167 -6.00 15.11 -26.15
CA ALA A 167 -6.57 14.62 -27.40
C ALA A 167 -8.10 14.80 -27.46
N VAL A 168 -8.81 14.57 -26.35
CA VAL A 168 -10.26 14.85 -26.24
C VAL A 168 -10.54 16.34 -26.46
N GLY A 169 -9.77 17.23 -25.83
CA GLY A 169 -9.87 18.66 -26.04
C GLY A 169 -9.57 19.08 -27.48
N GLY A 170 -8.51 18.54 -28.06
CA GLY A 170 -8.12 18.77 -29.46
C GLY A 170 -9.18 18.27 -30.45
N HIS A 171 -9.77 17.12 -30.18
CA HIS A 171 -10.87 16.58 -31.00
C HIS A 171 -12.11 17.50 -30.96
N ALA A 172 -12.50 17.96 -29.78
CA ALA A 172 -13.59 18.93 -29.64
C ALA A 172 -13.31 20.27 -30.36
N ALA A 173 -12.06 20.68 -30.46
CA ALA A 173 -11.61 21.84 -31.21
C ALA A 173 -11.39 21.60 -32.70
N GLY A 174 -11.55 20.36 -33.18
CA GLY A 174 -11.35 19.98 -34.58
C GLY A 174 -9.88 19.89 -35.02
N THR A 175 -8.93 19.85 -34.07
CA THR A 175 -7.46 19.76 -34.35
C THR A 175 -6.93 18.34 -34.26
N VAL A 176 -7.67 17.40 -33.67
CA VAL A 176 -7.35 15.98 -33.57
C VAL A 176 -8.44 15.18 -34.26
N SER A 177 -8.08 14.28 -35.17
CA SER A 177 -9.01 13.40 -35.87
C SER A 177 -9.47 12.22 -35.00
N ASP A 178 -10.59 11.57 -35.39
CA ASP A 178 -11.08 10.33 -34.74
C ASP A 178 -10.02 9.24 -34.71
N ILE A 179 -9.22 9.10 -35.76
CA ILE A 179 -8.18 8.07 -35.88
C ILE A 179 -7.05 8.38 -34.89
N GLU A 180 -6.61 9.61 -34.78
CA GLU A 180 -5.57 10.03 -33.85
C GLU A 180 -6.02 9.88 -32.39
N LEU A 181 -7.25 10.33 -32.08
CA LEU A 181 -7.83 10.17 -30.74
C LEU A 181 -7.84 8.69 -30.35
N LYS A 182 -8.35 7.83 -31.22
CA LYS A 182 -8.41 6.40 -30.98
C LYS A 182 -7.02 5.78 -30.79
N ASN A 183 -6.04 6.16 -31.57
CA ASN A 183 -4.68 5.67 -31.42
C ASN A 183 -4.04 6.07 -30.08
N ILE A 184 -4.28 7.31 -29.63
CA ILE A 184 -3.79 7.77 -28.32
C ILE A 184 -4.51 7.00 -27.20
N GLU A 185 -5.84 6.84 -27.28
CA GLU A 185 -6.63 6.06 -26.32
C GLU A 185 -6.11 4.63 -26.15
N GLU A 186 -5.82 3.94 -27.24
CA GLU A 186 -5.36 2.55 -27.24
C GLU A 186 -3.93 2.35 -26.73
N THR A 187 -3.10 3.40 -26.78
CA THR A 187 -1.65 3.25 -26.55
C THR A 187 -1.12 3.99 -25.33
N ALA A 188 -1.84 5.00 -24.81
CA ALA A 188 -1.34 5.87 -23.75
C ALA A 188 -1.21 5.20 -22.38
N ILE A 189 -1.94 4.09 -22.15
CA ILE A 189 -1.95 3.32 -20.90
C ILE A 189 -1.54 1.87 -21.22
N PRO A 190 -0.24 1.58 -21.34
CA PRO A 190 0.23 0.32 -21.92
C PRO A 190 0.23 -0.87 -20.94
N GLY A 191 -0.09 -0.67 -19.67
CA GLY A 191 0.00 -1.76 -18.69
C GLY A 191 -0.30 -1.35 -17.25
N PRO A 192 0.22 -2.10 -16.28
CA PRO A 192 -0.01 -1.84 -14.86
C PRO A 192 0.81 -0.66 -14.33
N GLY A 193 0.29 -0.05 -13.28
CA GLY A 193 0.96 1.01 -12.52
C GLY A 193 0.12 2.26 -12.35
N SER A 194 0.57 3.11 -11.45
CA SER A 194 -0.05 4.41 -11.16
C SER A 194 0.25 5.40 -12.28
N CYS A 195 -0.60 6.40 -12.45
CA CYS A 195 -0.42 7.44 -13.48
C CYS A 195 1.00 8.03 -13.46
N GLY A 196 1.60 8.25 -14.65
CA GLY A 196 2.99 8.61 -14.84
C GLY A 196 3.38 10.06 -14.46
N GLY A 197 2.46 10.85 -13.93
CA GLY A 197 2.72 12.22 -13.49
C GLY A 197 2.61 12.40 -11.98
N MET A 198 3.11 13.53 -11.46
CA MET A 198 3.00 13.92 -10.05
C MET A 198 1.58 14.35 -9.68
N TYR A 199 0.62 13.47 -9.98
CA TYR A 199 -0.76 13.60 -9.51
C TYR A 199 -0.85 13.01 -8.10
N THR A 200 -2.05 12.61 -7.64
CA THR A 200 -2.22 12.18 -6.25
C THR A 200 -1.38 10.95 -5.91
N ALA A 201 -1.33 9.92 -6.76
CA ALA A 201 -0.63 8.68 -6.43
C ALA A 201 0.89 8.88 -6.25
N ASN A 202 1.58 9.49 -7.23
CA ASN A 202 3.02 9.76 -7.10
C ASN A 202 3.33 10.76 -5.99
N THR A 203 2.49 11.79 -5.81
CA THR A 203 2.65 12.75 -4.71
C THR A 203 2.50 12.07 -3.35
N MET A 204 1.51 11.19 -3.19
CA MET A 204 1.36 10.42 -1.95
C MET A 204 2.50 9.44 -1.73
N ALA A 205 3.00 8.76 -2.78
CA ALA A 205 4.16 7.88 -2.66
C ALA A 205 5.38 8.65 -2.14
N SER A 206 5.67 9.81 -2.74
CA SER A 206 6.77 10.68 -2.29
C SER A 206 6.56 11.19 -0.86
N ALA A 207 5.34 11.56 -0.49
CA ALA A 207 5.03 11.99 0.88
C ALA A 207 5.20 10.86 1.89
N ILE A 208 4.74 9.65 1.57
CA ILE A 208 4.87 8.46 2.42
C ILE A 208 6.36 8.12 2.63
N GLU A 209 7.16 8.19 1.57
CA GLU A 209 8.61 7.99 1.66
C GLU A 209 9.28 9.09 2.50
N ALA A 210 8.94 10.36 2.27
CA ALA A 210 9.45 11.48 3.06
C ALA A 210 9.09 11.40 4.55
N MET A 211 7.95 10.81 4.89
CA MET A 211 7.57 10.48 6.26
C MET A 211 8.32 9.27 6.84
N GLY A 212 9.08 8.54 6.00
CA GLY A 212 9.78 7.33 6.39
C GLY A 212 8.87 6.12 6.60
N MET A 213 7.71 6.11 5.97
CA MET A 213 6.73 5.02 6.07
C MET A 213 6.88 3.98 4.95
N SER A 214 7.78 4.21 3.99
CA SER A 214 8.20 3.25 2.96
C SER A 214 9.72 3.16 2.89
N LEU A 215 10.23 2.17 2.16
CA LEU A 215 11.66 2.04 1.91
C LEU A 215 12.19 3.20 1.05
N PRO A 216 13.47 3.56 1.19
CA PRO A 216 14.09 4.58 0.35
C PRO A 216 14.00 4.24 -1.14
N ASN A 217 13.67 5.22 -1.96
CA ASN A 217 13.45 5.13 -3.42
C ASN A 217 12.23 4.30 -3.86
N SER A 218 11.40 3.82 -2.94
CA SER A 218 10.17 3.09 -3.27
C SER A 218 9.22 3.91 -4.16
N SER A 219 9.14 5.23 -3.91
CA SER A 219 8.25 6.15 -4.63
C SER A 219 8.67 6.43 -6.08
N ALA A 220 9.93 6.16 -6.46
CA ALA A 220 10.46 6.41 -7.79
C ALA A 220 10.47 5.18 -8.71
N GLN A 221 10.01 4.03 -8.20
CA GLN A 221 10.12 2.77 -8.93
C GLN A 221 8.95 2.56 -9.89
N ASP A 222 9.28 1.87 -10.95
CA ASP A 222 8.38 1.38 -11.99
C ASP A 222 7.57 0.18 -11.48
N ALA A 223 6.29 0.10 -11.86
CA ALA A 223 5.38 -0.95 -11.41
C ALA A 223 5.83 -2.38 -11.75
N ILE A 224 6.59 -2.53 -12.85
CA ILE A 224 7.05 -3.83 -13.35
C ILE A 224 8.58 -3.97 -13.32
N SER A 225 9.27 -3.08 -12.62
CA SER A 225 10.71 -3.12 -12.50
C SER A 225 11.17 -4.25 -11.57
N ARG A 226 12.41 -4.66 -11.75
CA ARG A 226 13.08 -5.61 -10.86
C ARG A 226 13.30 -5.00 -9.47
N GLU A 227 13.61 -3.72 -9.43
CA GLU A 227 13.77 -2.94 -8.20
C GLU A 227 12.51 -2.95 -7.35
N LYS A 228 11.32 -2.96 -7.98
CA LYS A 228 10.03 -3.08 -7.28
C LYS A 228 9.86 -4.45 -6.62
N VAL A 229 10.29 -5.52 -7.25
CA VAL A 229 10.28 -6.86 -6.66
C VAL A 229 11.27 -6.93 -5.48
N GLU A 230 12.46 -6.36 -5.64
CA GLU A 230 13.47 -6.27 -4.56
C GLU A 230 12.96 -5.45 -3.36
N ASP A 231 12.26 -4.35 -3.62
CA ASP A 231 11.59 -3.52 -2.62
C ASP A 231 10.55 -4.33 -1.81
N CYS A 232 9.73 -5.13 -2.51
CA CYS A 232 8.74 -6.01 -1.87
C CYS A 232 9.39 -7.07 -0.97
N LEU A 233 10.46 -7.71 -1.43
CA LEU A 233 11.20 -8.71 -0.63
C LEU A 233 11.85 -8.05 0.60
N SER A 234 12.48 -6.89 0.42
CA SER A 234 13.15 -6.15 1.50
C SER A 234 12.19 -5.62 2.56
N ALA A 235 10.92 -5.42 2.21
CA ALA A 235 9.91 -5.03 3.18
C ALA A 235 9.73 -6.05 4.31
N GLY A 236 10.01 -7.33 4.05
CA GLY A 236 10.01 -8.39 5.07
C GLY A 236 11.06 -8.16 6.15
N GLU A 237 12.30 -7.86 5.78
CA GLU A 237 13.35 -7.53 6.75
C GLU A 237 13.01 -6.24 7.50
N ALA A 238 12.51 -5.24 6.78
CA ALA A 238 12.16 -3.95 7.36
C ALA A 238 11.05 -4.08 8.41
N ILE A 239 9.98 -4.84 8.17
CA ILE A 239 8.89 -5.02 9.15
C ILE A 239 9.38 -5.78 10.39
N MET A 240 10.26 -6.77 10.23
CA MET A 240 10.85 -7.49 11.36
C MET A 240 11.72 -6.56 12.21
N HIS A 241 12.52 -5.69 11.57
CA HIS A 241 13.30 -4.67 12.27
C HIS A 241 12.41 -3.70 13.07
N LEU A 242 11.29 -3.25 12.48
CA LEU A 242 10.33 -2.38 13.16
C LEU A 242 9.69 -3.06 14.38
N LEU A 243 9.39 -4.36 14.29
CA LEU A 243 8.87 -5.16 15.40
C LEU A 243 9.90 -5.32 16.53
N GLU A 244 11.15 -5.65 16.21
CA GLU A 244 12.23 -5.81 17.18
C GLU A 244 12.47 -4.52 17.99
N HIS A 245 12.35 -3.37 17.36
CA HIS A 245 12.60 -2.06 17.97
C HIS A 245 11.33 -1.36 18.45
N ASP A 246 10.15 -1.98 18.29
CA ASP A 246 8.83 -1.40 18.64
C ASP A 246 8.58 -0.03 17.99
N ILE A 247 9.04 0.14 16.76
CA ILE A 247 8.86 1.37 16.00
C ILE A 247 7.47 1.37 15.35
N LYS A 248 6.67 2.38 15.65
CA LYS A 248 5.27 2.49 15.25
C LYS A 248 5.01 3.76 14.43
N PRO A 249 4.00 3.77 13.53
CA PRO A 249 3.71 4.87 12.64
C PRO A 249 3.60 6.23 13.34
N VAL A 250 2.82 6.30 14.39
CA VAL A 250 2.59 7.58 15.11
C VAL A 250 3.87 8.07 15.78
N SER A 251 4.61 7.20 16.44
CA SER A 251 5.88 7.57 17.09
C SER A 251 6.92 7.99 16.06
N TYR A 252 7.01 7.29 14.95
CA TYR A 252 7.99 7.55 13.90
C TYR A 252 7.72 8.86 13.16
N THR A 253 6.50 9.06 12.69
CA THR A 253 6.10 10.29 12.00
C THR A 253 6.17 11.50 12.93
N HIS A 254 5.83 11.31 14.21
CA HIS A 254 5.92 12.36 15.22
C HIS A 254 7.36 12.81 15.46
N LEU A 255 8.30 11.86 15.56
CA LEU A 255 9.73 12.17 15.72
C LEU A 255 10.35 12.88 14.50
N ARG A 256 9.78 12.73 13.33
CA ARG A 256 10.24 13.38 12.09
C ARG A 256 9.48 14.65 11.73
N ALA A 257 8.36 14.92 12.38
CA ALA A 257 7.62 16.15 12.15
C ALA A 257 8.46 17.37 12.55
N PRO A 258 8.54 18.43 11.74
CA PRO A 258 9.34 19.64 12.04
C PRO A 258 9.02 20.26 13.40
N ARG A 259 7.79 20.11 13.89
CA ARG A 259 7.35 20.62 15.20
C ARG A 259 7.99 19.91 16.39
N ASP A 260 8.51 18.71 16.20
CA ASP A 260 9.16 17.92 17.25
C ASP A 260 10.68 18.10 17.28
N GLN A 261 11.22 18.87 16.36
CA GLN A 261 12.62 19.30 16.45
C GLN A 261 12.77 20.25 17.64
N ARG A 262 13.73 19.94 18.52
CA ARG A 262 14.07 20.80 19.65
C ARG A 262 14.35 22.22 19.14
N GLY A 263 13.45 23.15 19.43
CA GLY A 263 13.52 24.54 18.99
C GLY A 263 12.35 25.04 18.15
N SER A 264 11.49 24.21 17.59
CA SER A 264 10.26 24.67 16.94
C SER A 264 9.16 24.90 17.99
N ARG A 265 9.20 26.04 18.64
CA ARG A 265 8.08 26.51 19.46
C ARG A 265 7.04 27.13 18.52
N MET A 266 6.10 26.32 18.02
CA MET A 266 4.85 26.90 17.54
C MET A 266 3.98 27.20 18.74
N PRO A 267 3.36 28.40 18.82
CA PRO A 267 2.40 28.70 19.88
C PRO A 267 1.22 27.71 19.82
N SER A 268 0.78 27.26 21.00
CA SER A 268 -0.34 26.32 21.15
C SER A 268 -1.73 26.94 20.87
N SER A 269 -1.78 28.00 20.09
CA SER A 269 -3.00 28.72 19.71
C SER A 269 -2.97 29.03 18.22
N ALA A 270 -3.41 28.07 17.43
CA ALA A 270 -3.97 28.28 16.10
C ALA A 270 -4.93 27.14 15.79
#